data_9ff2477526540a3620e9c1fb3b3605b2
#
_entry.id   9ff2477526540a3620e9c1fb3b3605b2
#
_cell.length_a   1.000
_cell.length_b   1.000
_cell.length_c   1.000
_cell.angle_alpha   90.00
_cell.angle_beta   90.00
_cell.angle_gamma   90.00
#
_symmetry.space_group_name_H-M   'P 1'
#
loop_
_entity.id
_entity.type
_entity.pdbx_description
1 polymer ?
#
loop_
_entity_poly.entity_id
_entity_poly.type
_entity_poly.pdbx_seq_one_letter_code
_entity_poly.pdbx_strand_id
1 'polypeptide(L)'
;MKYFNYGVAPEQLDRVAVDAFTGPTPTWPYKNLVHIAFGASMRELVDLSNDPRFRTAVVPSANIIATPDEISRFFETLLCGGTYEGTRVFDQRTVVRATEPQVTGQVDRVLMMPIPLSMGFMLGGRTFGFYGPRTATAFGHLGFTNVLGWADPDRDISVAFMNTGKPLLSARMLAWLNVTRVIGMRIPRDRS
;
A
#
# COMPACT_ATOMS: atom_id res chain seq x y z
N MET A 1 -17.08 -5.17 -5.46
CA MET A 1 -16.54 -4.56 -4.23
C MET A 1 -17.56 -3.52 -3.76
N LYS A 2 -18.04 -3.65 -2.51
CA LYS A 2 -19.13 -2.80 -2.00
C LYS A 2 -18.64 -1.52 -1.33
N TYR A 3 -17.45 -1.57 -0.74
CA TYR A 3 -16.89 -0.48 0.08
C TYR A 3 -15.62 0.14 -0.51
N PHE A 4 -15.22 -0.27 -1.69
CA PHE A 4 -14.04 0.26 -2.39
C PHE A 4 -14.39 1.59 -3.05
N ASN A 5 -14.23 2.69 -2.32
CA ASN A 5 -14.61 4.02 -2.78
C ASN A 5 -13.57 5.08 -2.39
N TYR A 6 -13.55 6.17 -3.14
CA TYR A 6 -12.90 7.41 -2.71
C TYR A 6 -13.88 8.18 -1.84
N GLY A 7 -13.56 8.27 -0.56
CA GLY A 7 -14.47 8.80 0.45
C GLY A 7 -15.70 7.93 0.69
N VAL A 8 -16.48 8.29 1.68
CA VAL A 8 -17.75 7.64 2.02
C VAL A 8 -18.87 8.67 2.15
N ALA A 9 -20.12 8.20 2.01
CA ALA A 9 -21.28 9.03 2.32
C ALA A 9 -21.28 9.41 3.81
N PRO A 10 -21.74 10.61 4.18
CA PRO A 10 -21.73 11.06 5.58
C PRO A 10 -22.38 10.07 6.56
N GLU A 11 -23.40 9.33 6.12
CA GLU A 11 -24.14 8.35 6.90
C GLU A 11 -23.35 7.06 7.18
N GLN A 12 -22.19 6.91 6.54
CA GLN A 12 -21.31 5.73 6.70
C GLN A 12 -20.04 6.04 7.50
N LEU A 13 -19.86 7.26 7.96
CA LEU A 13 -18.66 7.69 8.69
C LEU A 13 -18.40 6.88 9.96
N ASP A 14 -19.44 6.46 10.65
CA ASP A 14 -19.38 5.63 11.85
C ASP A 14 -18.81 4.23 11.60
N ARG A 15 -18.83 3.77 10.34
CA ARG A 15 -18.30 2.48 9.90
C ARG A 15 -16.83 2.53 9.52
N VAL A 16 -16.26 3.73 9.38
CA VAL A 16 -14.86 3.91 9.01
C VAL A 16 -14.00 3.79 10.26
N ALA A 17 -13.04 2.88 10.22
CA ALA A 17 -12.10 2.70 11.31
C ALA A 17 -11.31 3.98 11.60
N VAL A 18 -11.06 4.25 12.88
CA VAL A 18 -10.37 5.46 13.33
C VAL A 18 -8.87 5.21 13.40
N ASP A 19 -8.09 6.02 12.71
CA ASP A 19 -6.64 5.97 12.75
C ASP A 19 -6.11 6.54 14.08
N ALA A 20 -5.02 5.94 14.56
CA ALA A 20 -4.34 6.39 15.78
C ALA A 20 -2.82 6.47 15.58
N PHE A 21 -2.21 7.55 15.98
CA PHE A 21 -0.77 7.64 16.03
C PHE A 21 -0.22 6.75 17.15
N THR A 22 0.57 5.72 16.81
CA THR A 22 0.99 4.64 17.74
C THR A 22 2.50 4.48 17.82
N GLY A 23 3.26 5.53 17.72
CA GLY A 23 4.72 5.46 17.78
C GLY A 23 5.33 6.59 18.60
N PRO A 24 6.64 6.57 18.80
CA PRO A 24 7.34 7.72 19.33
C PRO A 24 7.19 8.90 18.38
N THR A 25 7.07 10.10 18.92
CA THR A 25 7.10 11.32 18.11
C THR A 25 8.45 11.40 17.40
N PRO A 26 8.50 11.55 16.08
CA PRO A 26 9.76 11.67 15.36
C PRO A 26 10.56 12.86 15.89
N THR A 27 11.86 12.64 16.12
CA THR A 27 12.83 13.69 16.47
C THR A 27 13.64 14.11 15.23
N TRP A 28 14.48 15.12 15.37
CA TRP A 28 15.43 15.49 14.30
C TRP A 28 16.32 14.29 13.91
N PRO A 29 16.64 14.02 12.64
CA PRO A 29 16.21 14.77 11.42
C PRO A 29 14.83 14.35 10.85
N TYR A 30 14.24 13.26 11.32
CA TYR A 30 13.05 12.64 10.74
C TYR A 30 11.79 13.50 10.85
N LYS A 31 11.68 14.31 11.91
CA LYS A 31 10.59 15.29 12.05
C LYS A 31 10.57 16.26 10.86
N ASN A 32 11.73 16.75 10.46
CA ASN A 32 11.84 17.67 9.33
C ASN A 32 11.55 16.99 8.00
N LEU A 33 11.99 15.73 7.83
CA LEU A 33 11.72 14.97 6.61
C LEU A 33 10.22 14.76 6.39
N VAL A 34 9.48 14.38 7.43
CA VAL A 34 8.01 14.22 7.37
C VAL A 34 7.35 15.56 7.00
N HIS A 35 7.78 16.64 7.65
CA HIS A 35 7.22 17.96 7.38
C HIS A 35 7.53 18.45 5.95
N ILE A 36 8.72 18.20 5.44
CA ILE A 36 9.09 18.53 4.05
C ILE A 36 8.27 17.69 3.06
N ALA A 37 8.07 16.39 3.36
CA ALA A 37 7.36 15.48 2.45
C ALA A 37 5.85 15.73 2.40
N PHE A 38 5.24 16.10 3.52
CA PHE A 38 3.78 16.16 3.67
C PHE A 38 3.24 17.53 4.11
N GLY A 39 4.09 18.49 4.42
CA GLY A 39 3.66 19.82 4.92
C GLY A 39 3.10 19.82 6.35
N ALA A 40 3.12 18.69 7.05
CA ALA A 40 2.51 18.51 8.36
C ALA A 40 3.26 17.48 9.20
N SER A 41 3.04 17.48 10.52
CA SER A 41 3.55 16.43 11.40
C SER A 41 2.74 15.13 11.25
N MET A 42 3.30 13.99 11.69
CA MET A 42 2.58 12.71 11.68
C MET A 42 1.27 12.74 12.48
N ARG A 43 1.21 13.50 13.56
CA ARG A 43 -0.01 13.62 14.36
C ARG A 43 -1.08 14.38 13.59
N GLU A 44 -0.73 15.52 12.99
CA GLU A 44 -1.65 16.28 12.15
C GLU A 44 -2.15 15.49 10.95
N LEU A 45 -1.30 14.65 10.34
CA LEU A 45 -1.71 13.75 9.26
C LEU A 45 -2.70 12.68 9.73
N VAL A 46 -2.51 12.11 10.92
CA VAL A 46 -3.46 11.17 11.53
C VAL A 46 -4.77 11.88 11.90
N ASP A 47 -4.71 13.08 12.44
CA ASP A 47 -5.90 13.87 12.75
C ASP A 47 -6.67 14.23 11.47
N LEU A 48 -5.96 14.59 10.38
CA LEU A 48 -6.56 14.82 9.07
C LEU A 48 -7.20 13.54 8.49
N SER A 49 -6.57 12.38 8.64
CA SER A 49 -7.15 11.12 8.16
C SER A 49 -8.46 10.75 8.86
N ASN A 50 -8.69 11.30 10.04
CA ASN A 50 -9.92 11.13 10.80
C ASN A 50 -10.94 12.25 10.59
N ASP A 51 -10.58 13.34 9.92
CA ASP A 51 -11.49 14.49 9.68
C ASP A 51 -12.66 14.04 8.78
N PRO A 52 -13.92 14.24 9.19
CA PRO A 52 -15.07 13.90 8.36
C PRO A 52 -15.04 14.52 6.96
N ARG A 53 -14.51 15.73 6.83
CA ARG A 53 -14.37 16.42 5.52
C ARG A 53 -13.42 15.67 4.59
N PHE A 54 -12.29 15.17 5.13
CA PHE A 54 -11.34 14.37 4.38
C PHE A 54 -11.94 13.00 4.02
N ARG A 55 -12.65 12.36 4.97
CA ARG A 55 -13.24 11.03 4.78
C ARG A 55 -14.42 11.01 3.80
N THR A 56 -15.09 12.15 3.60
CA THR A 56 -16.21 12.28 2.64
C THR A 56 -15.79 12.89 1.31
N ALA A 57 -14.61 13.46 1.22
CA ALA A 57 -14.08 14.03 -0.02
C ALA A 57 -13.63 12.95 -1.01
N VAL A 58 -13.50 13.32 -2.27
CA VAL A 58 -12.85 12.50 -3.30
C VAL A 58 -11.41 12.97 -3.47
N VAL A 59 -10.46 12.26 -2.86
CA VAL A 59 -9.02 12.55 -2.94
C VAL A 59 -8.30 11.32 -3.50
N PRO A 60 -8.16 11.20 -4.83
CA PRO A 60 -7.73 9.97 -5.50
C PRO A 60 -6.38 9.39 -5.01
N SER A 61 -5.49 10.24 -4.52
CA SER A 61 -4.16 9.83 -4.05
C SER A 61 -4.10 9.41 -2.58
N ALA A 62 -5.17 9.59 -1.79
CA ALA A 62 -5.00 9.56 -0.33
C ALA A 62 -6.15 8.91 0.47
N ASN A 63 -7.38 8.84 -0.04
CA ASN A 63 -8.51 8.41 0.78
C ASN A 63 -9.38 7.31 0.16
N ILE A 64 -8.75 6.28 -0.38
CA ILE A 64 -9.49 5.05 -0.66
C ILE A 64 -9.93 4.43 0.66
N ILE A 65 -11.24 4.23 0.81
CA ILE A 65 -11.85 3.51 1.92
C ILE A 65 -12.32 2.16 1.39
N ALA A 66 -11.82 1.10 2.00
CA ALA A 66 -12.07 -0.27 1.57
C ALA A 66 -11.84 -1.24 2.73
N THR A 67 -12.29 -2.46 2.57
CA THR A 67 -11.89 -3.58 3.42
C THR A 67 -10.59 -4.21 2.91
N PRO A 68 -9.82 -4.93 3.77
CA PRO A 68 -8.65 -5.68 3.29
C PRO A 68 -9.01 -6.69 2.17
N ASP A 69 -10.16 -7.34 2.29
CA ASP A 69 -10.67 -8.26 1.27
C ASP A 69 -10.86 -7.56 -0.08
N GLU A 70 -11.42 -6.36 -0.11
CA GLU A 70 -11.60 -5.60 -1.35
C GLU A 70 -10.30 -5.11 -1.96
N ILE A 71 -9.32 -4.74 -1.14
CA ILE A 71 -7.97 -4.40 -1.62
C ILE A 71 -7.29 -5.63 -2.21
N SER A 72 -7.38 -6.79 -1.57
CA SER A 72 -6.79 -8.02 -2.13
C SER A 72 -7.46 -8.41 -3.45
N ARG A 73 -8.78 -8.30 -3.58
CA ARG A 73 -9.50 -8.54 -4.84
C ARG A 73 -9.12 -7.56 -5.95
N PHE A 74 -8.84 -6.31 -5.61
CA PHE A 74 -8.30 -5.36 -6.58
C PHE A 74 -6.95 -5.85 -7.13
N PHE A 75 -6.03 -6.27 -6.26
CA PHE A 75 -4.74 -6.81 -6.69
C PHE A 75 -4.86 -8.16 -7.39
N GLU A 76 -5.81 -9.02 -7.02
CA GLU A 76 -6.15 -10.24 -7.74
C GLU A 76 -6.65 -9.94 -9.16
N THR A 77 -7.49 -8.92 -9.31
CA THR A 77 -7.94 -8.48 -10.64
C THR A 77 -6.74 -8.13 -11.54
N LEU A 78 -5.75 -7.43 -11.01
CA LEU A 78 -4.54 -7.08 -11.74
C LEU A 78 -3.67 -8.32 -12.02
N LEU A 79 -3.54 -9.23 -11.05
CA LEU A 79 -2.82 -10.50 -11.18
C LEU A 79 -3.40 -11.34 -12.31
N CYS A 80 -4.72 -11.38 -12.43
CA CYS A 80 -5.45 -12.04 -13.51
C CYS A 80 -5.54 -11.20 -14.80
N GLY A 81 -4.60 -10.29 -15.02
CA GLY A 81 -4.51 -9.49 -16.25
C GLY A 81 -5.71 -8.56 -16.50
N GLY A 82 -6.36 -8.10 -15.44
CA GLY A 82 -7.50 -7.19 -15.48
C GLY A 82 -8.87 -7.86 -15.50
N THR A 83 -8.94 -9.16 -15.19
CA THR A 83 -10.20 -9.91 -15.13
C THR A 83 -10.49 -10.36 -13.69
N TYR A 84 -11.73 -10.24 -13.25
CA TYR A 84 -12.18 -10.71 -11.95
C TYR A 84 -13.49 -11.51 -12.12
N GLU A 85 -13.53 -12.75 -11.63
CA GLU A 85 -14.69 -13.67 -11.74
C GLU A 85 -15.28 -13.72 -13.16
N GLY A 86 -14.41 -13.81 -14.17
CA GLY A 86 -14.80 -13.86 -15.59
C GLY A 86 -15.18 -12.49 -16.21
N THR A 87 -15.26 -11.44 -15.42
CA THR A 87 -15.59 -10.08 -15.90
C THR A 87 -14.31 -9.29 -16.17
N ARG A 88 -14.19 -8.72 -17.38
CA ARG A 88 -13.11 -7.81 -17.74
C ARG A 88 -13.32 -6.45 -17.08
N VAL A 89 -12.44 -6.09 -16.12
CA VAL A 89 -12.45 -4.80 -15.41
C VAL A 89 -11.46 -3.83 -16.03
N PHE A 90 -10.27 -4.32 -16.38
CA PHE A 90 -9.22 -3.53 -17.05
C PHE A 90 -8.75 -4.22 -18.32
N ASP A 91 -8.34 -3.44 -19.30
CA ASP A 91 -7.62 -3.98 -20.46
C ASP A 91 -6.28 -4.56 -20.02
N GLN A 92 -5.91 -5.72 -20.54
CA GLN A 92 -4.66 -6.40 -20.19
C GLN A 92 -3.43 -5.54 -20.50
N ARG A 93 -3.44 -4.80 -21.60
CA ARG A 93 -2.33 -3.89 -21.96
C ARG A 93 -2.19 -2.77 -20.95
N THR A 94 -3.31 -2.29 -20.38
CA THR A 94 -3.31 -1.28 -19.31
C THR A 94 -2.64 -1.84 -18.05
N VAL A 95 -2.96 -3.07 -17.66
CA VAL A 95 -2.33 -3.73 -16.51
C VAL A 95 -0.82 -3.89 -16.74
N VAL A 96 -0.41 -4.41 -17.88
CA VAL A 96 1.01 -4.57 -18.23
C VAL A 96 1.74 -3.24 -18.14
N ARG A 97 1.22 -2.17 -18.76
CA ARG A 97 1.85 -0.84 -18.72
C ARG A 97 1.91 -0.24 -17.32
N ALA A 98 0.88 -0.50 -16.49
CA ALA A 98 0.82 0.00 -15.12
C ALA A 98 1.85 -0.70 -14.21
N THR A 99 2.18 -1.96 -14.48
CA THR A 99 3.10 -2.78 -13.66
C THR A 99 4.52 -2.85 -14.22
N GLU A 100 4.75 -2.39 -15.46
CA GLU A 100 6.06 -2.40 -16.11
C GLU A 100 7.03 -1.42 -15.41
N PRO A 101 8.29 -1.84 -15.12
CA PRO A 101 9.27 -0.98 -14.47
C PRO A 101 9.56 0.29 -15.27
N GLN A 102 9.44 1.45 -14.64
CA GLN A 102 9.76 2.77 -15.22
C GLN A 102 11.00 3.37 -14.57
N VAL A 103 11.16 3.18 -13.26
CA VAL A 103 12.29 3.71 -12.48
C VAL A 103 12.95 2.56 -11.74
N THR A 104 14.24 2.36 -12.00
CA THR A 104 15.06 1.36 -11.31
C THR A 104 16.40 1.96 -10.88
N GLY A 105 16.93 1.51 -9.73
CA GLY A 105 18.24 1.94 -9.26
C GLY A 105 18.32 3.36 -8.70
N GLN A 106 17.22 4.09 -8.63
CA GLN A 106 17.18 5.42 -8.01
C GLN A 106 16.66 5.32 -6.57
N VAL A 107 17.15 6.20 -5.71
CA VAL A 107 16.67 6.32 -4.33
C VAL A 107 15.44 7.23 -4.30
N ASP A 108 14.33 6.71 -3.85
CA ASP A 108 13.17 7.53 -3.50
C ASP A 108 13.53 8.47 -2.33
N ARG A 109 13.36 9.78 -2.55
CA ARG A 109 13.80 10.80 -1.59
C ARG A 109 12.86 10.96 -0.40
N VAL A 110 11.64 10.46 -0.50
CA VAL A 110 10.65 10.49 0.59
C VAL A 110 10.86 9.30 1.52
N LEU A 111 10.99 8.11 0.94
CA LEU A 111 11.20 6.88 1.69
C LEU A 111 12.70 6.61 2.00
N MET A 112 13.60 7.38 1.38
CA MET A 112 15.06 7.25 1.51
C MET A 112 15.55 5.83 1.20
N MET A 113 14.92 5.16 0.24
CA MET A 113 15.18 3.78 -0.12
C MET A 113 15.22 3.60 -1.65
N PRO A 114 16.05 2.69 -2.18
CA PRO A 114 16.04 2.34 -3.60
C PRO A 114 14.85 1.45 -3.91
N ILE A 115 13.72 2.06 -4.29
CA ILE A 115 12.48 1.36 -4.61
C ILE A 115 12.26 1.42 -6.11
N PRO A 116 12.17 0.28 -6.81
CA PRO A 116 11.74 0.26 -8.19
C PRO A 116 10.27 0.68 -8.28
N LEU A 117 9.96 1.54 -9.24
CA LEU A 117 8.61 2.07 -9.45
C LEU A 117 8.13 1.78 -10.87
N SER A 118 6.85 1.53 -11.00
CA SER A 118 6.10 1.56 -12.26
C SER A 118 5.27 2.85 -12.35
N MET A 119 4.39 2.95 -13.33
CA MET A 119 3.51 4.11 -13.47
C MET A 119 2.49 4.25 -12.33
N GLY A 120 2.14 3.16 -11.64
CA GLY A 120 1.12 3.16 -10.60
C GLY A 120 1.49 2.40 -9.34
N PHE A 121 2.62 1.69 -9.32
CA PHE A 121 2.96 0.78 -8.23
C PHE A 121 4.41 0.88 -7.81
N MET A 122 4.64 0.57 -6.54
CA MET A 122 5.94 0.15 -6.04
C MET A 122 6.17 -1.30 -6.48
N LEU A 123 7.38 -1.61 -6.95
CA LEU A 123 7.72 -2.95 -7.41
C LEU A 123 8.53 -3.71 -6.36
N GLY A 124 8.48 -5.02 -6.44
CA GLY A 124 9.24 -5.89 -5.57
C GLY A 124 10.73 -5.93 -5.89
N GLY A 125 11.48 -6.61 -5.04
CA GLY A 125 12.93 -6.72 -5.15
C GLY A 125 13.43 -8.15 -5.28
N ARG A 126 14.57 -8.35 -5.93
CA ARG A 126 15.19 -9.68 -6.08
C ARG A 126 15.64 -10.26 -4.74
N THR A 127 16.24 -9.46 -3.88
CA THR A 127 16.78 -9.90 -2.60
C THR A 127 15.90 -9.46 -1.44
N PHE A 128 15.52 -8.19 -1.44
CA PHE A 128 14.72 -7.55 -0.41
C PHE A 128 13.72 -6.58 -1.06
N GLY A 129 12.55 -6.44 -0.43
CA GLY A 129 11.50 -5.50 -0.87
C GLY A 129 10.37 -5.46 0.14
N PHE A 130 9.43 -4.56 -0.06
CA PHE A 130 8.26 -4.40 0.83
C PHE A 130 7.36 -5.64 0.88
N TYR A 131 7.39 -6.46 -0.15
CA TYR A 131 6.54 -7.66 -0.26
C TYR A 131 7.23 -8.94 0.21
N GLY A 132 8.42 -8.81 0.78
CA GLY A 132 9.24 -9.93 1.25
C GLY A 132 10.41 -10.28 0.32
N PRO A 133 11.12 -11.36 0.59
CA PRO A 133 12.28 -11.77 -0.20
C PRO A 133 11.87 -12.42 -1.53
N ARG A 134 12.68 -12.21 -2.55
CA ARG A 134 12.51 -12.84 -3.89
C ARG A 134 11.14 -12.55 -4.50
N THR A 135 10.76 -11.28 -4.55
CA THR A 135 9.49 -10.79 -5.06
C THR A 135 9.69 -9.85 -6.26
N ALA A 136 10.63 -10.18 -7.14
CA ALA A 136 11.02 -9.31 -8.26
C ALA A 136 9.88 -8.98 -9.22
N THR A 137 8.88 -9.84 -9.32
CA THR A 137 7.69 -9.69 -10.16
C THR A 137 6.51 -9.07 -9.42
N ALA A 138 6.60 -8.95 -8.08
CA ALA A 138 5.53 -8.39 -7.27
C ALA A 138 5.36 -6.90 -7.52
N PHE A 139 4.13 -6.46 -7.46
CA PHE A 139 3.73 -5.05 -7.56
C PHE A 139 2.62 -4.73 -6.57
N GLY A 140 2.62 -3.54 -6.03
CA GLY A 140 1.65 -3.11 -5.04
C GLY A 140 1.91 -1.70 -4.57
N HIS A 141 1.35 -1.31 -3.44
CA HIS A 141 1.58 0.02 -2.88
C HIS A 141 1.53 0.02 -1.37
N LEU A 142 2.42 0.80 -0.77
CA LEU A 142 2.39 1.14 0.63
C LEU A 142 1.46 2.35 0.82
N GLY A 143 0.43 2.21 1.65
CA GLY A 143 -0.42 3.34 2.05
C GLY A 143 0.12 4.07 3.27
N PHE A 144 -0.67 4.99 3.78
CA PHE A 144 -0.30 5.78 4.96
C PHE A 144 -0.04 4.87 6.16
N THR A 145 1.18 4.64 6.46
CA THR A 145 1.84 3.69 7.37
C THR A 145 1.03 2.43 7.73
N ASN A 146 1.64 1.26 7.75
CA ASN A 146 0.98 -0.02 8.07
C ASN A 146 -0.27 -0.38 7.22
N VAL A 147 -0.38 0.15 6.03
CA VAL A 147 -1.34 -0.30 5.02
C VAL A 147 -0.55 -0.77 3.81
N LEU A 148 -0.79 -1.96 3.35
CA LEU A 148 -0.07 -2.56 2.24
C LEU A 148 -1.00 -3.46 1.44
N GLY A 149 -0.99 -3.29 0.13
CA GLY A 149 -1.65 -4.20 -0.82
C GLY A 149 -0.69 -4.54 -1.95
N TRP A 150 -0.64 -5.81 -2.36
CA TRP A 150 0.20 -6.25 -3.48
C TRP A 150 -0.29 -7.53 -4.13
N ALA A 151 0.18 -7.77 -5.34
CA ALA A 151 0.13 -9.06 -6.01
C ALA A 151 1.56 -9.58 -6.24
N ASP A 152 1.73 -10.90 -6.16
CA ASP A 152 2.98 -11.59 -6.48
C ASP A 152 2.70 -12.67 -7.53
N PRO A 153 2.98 -12.39 -8.81
CA PRO A 153 2.77 -13.34 -9.91
C PRO A 153 3.56 -14.65 -9.77
N ASP A 154 4.77 -14.60 -9.18
CA ASP A 154 5.58 -15.81 -9.00
C ASP A 154 4.99 -16.77 -7.96
N ARG A 155 4.06 -16.33 -7.14
CA ARG A 155 3.38 -17.11 -6.08
C ARG A 155 1.89 -17.27 -6.30
N ASP A 156 1.36 -16.62 -7.33
CA ASP A 156 -0.07 -16.55 -7.64
C ASP A 156 -0.90 -16.13 -6.42
N ILE A 157 -0.48 -15.03 -5.77
CA ILE A 157 -1.18 -14.50 -4.60
C ILE A 157 -1.46 -13.00 -4.72
N SER A 158 -2.59 -12.60 -4.17
CA SER A 158 -2.91 -11.22 -3.85
C SER A 158 -3.07 -11.06 -2.33
N VAL A 159 -2.55 -10.01 -1.76
CA VAL A 159 -2.53 -9.80 -0.32
C VAL A 159 -2.88 -8.35 0.02
N ALA A 160 -3.66 -8.17 1.07
CA ALA A 160 -3.85 -6.86 1.70
C ALA A 160 -3.64 -6.96 3.20
N PHE A 161 -2.90 -6.00 3.72
CA PHE A 161 -2.68 -5.82 5.14
C PHE A 161 -3.06 -4.39 5.52
N MET A 162 -4.02 -4.25 6.43
CA MET A 162 -4.50 -2.95 6.88
C MET A 162 -4.61 -2.91 8.39
N ASN A 163 -4.19 -1.81 8.99
CA ASN A 163 -4.51 -1.53 10.37
C ASN A 163 -4.58 -0.02 10.64
N THR A 164 -5.21 0.35 11.75
CA THR A 164 -5.43 1.74 12.14
C THR A 164 -4.29 2.35 12.93
N GLY A 165 -3.35 1.56 13.41
CA GLY A 165 -2.15 2.06 14.07
C GLY A 165 -1.19 2.68 13.07
N LYS A 166 -0.84 3.95 13.23
CA LYS A 166 0.04 4.72 12.35
C LYS A 166 1.38 5.02 13.04
N PRO A 167 2.28 4.03 13.18
CA PRO A 167 3.62 4.27 13.70
C PRO A 167 4.51 4.88 12.61
N LEU A 168 5.45 5.70 13.02
CA LEU A 168 6.55 6.13 12.17
C LEU A 168 7.87 5.81 12.89
N LEU A 169 8.83 5.20 12.17
CA LEU A 169 10.18 4.90 12.64
C LEU A 169 10.23 4.15 13.99
N SER A 170 9.33 3.22 14.19
CA SER A 170 9.32 2.39 15.39
C SER A 170 9.58 0.92 15.07
N ALA A 171 10.02 0.14 16.06
CA ALA A 171 10.15 -1.32 15.92
C ALA A 171 8.84 -1.99 15.50
N ARG A 172 7.69 -1.39 15.82
CA ARG A 172 6.35 -1.87 15.39
C ARG A 172 6.14 -1.72 13.89
N MET A 173 6.79 -0.73 13.25
CA MET A 173 6.77 -0.61 11.80
C MET A 173 7.50 -1.78 11.13
N LEU A 174 8.48 -2.37 11.78
CA LEU A 174 9.18 -3.55 11.27
C LEU A 174 8.37 -4.84 11.37
N ALA A 175 7.30 -4.85 12.16
CA ALA A 175 6.47 -6.04 12.32
C ALA A 175 5.80 -6.46 11.01
N TRP A 176 5.32 -5.51 10.20
CA TRP A 176 4.72 -5.83 8.91
C TRP A 176 5.76 -6.35 7.90
N LEU A 177 7.01 -5.85 7.93
CA LEU A 177 8.10 -6.43 7.13
C LEU A 177 8.36 -7.89 7.49
N ASN A 178 8.20 -8.26 8.77
CA ASN A 178 8.29 -9.66 9.16
C ASN A 178 7.11 -10.48 8.63
N VAL A 179 5.90 -9.93 8.60
CA VAL A 179 4.73 -10.59 8.00
C VAL A 179 4.98 -10.87 6.52
N THR A 180 5.38 -9.87 5.74
CA THR A 180 5.67 -10.06 4.31
C THR A 180 6.83 -11.03 4.07
N ARG A 181 7.87 -10.99 4.93
CA ARG A 181 8.97 -11.96 4.90
C ARG A 181 8.47 -13.38 5.14
N VAL A 182 7.61 -13.60 6.12
CA VAL A 182 7.07 -14.93 6.44
C VAL A 182 6.21 -15.43 5.28
N ILE A 183 5.35 -14.61 4.71
CA ILE A 183 4.55 -14.95 3.52
C ILE A 183 5.48 -15.39 2.38
N GLY A 184 6.46 -14.58 2.03
CA GLY A 184 7.40 -14.86 0.95
C GLY A 184 8.31 -16.07 1.19
N MET A 185 8.46 -16.52 2.45
CA MET A 185 9.20 -17.73 2.80
C MET A 185 8.33 -18.99 2.85
N ARG A 186 7.05 -18.86 3.21
CA ARG A 186 6.14 -19.98 3.42
C ARG A 186 5.35 -20.36 2.18
N ILE A 187 5.04 -19.39 1.33
CA ILE A 187 4.35 -19.66 0.08
C ILE A 187 5.41 -19.91 -1.01
N PRO A 188 5.46 -21.12 -1.58
CA PRO A 188 6.42 -21.44 -2.63
C PRO A 188 6.15 -20.59 -3.87
N ARG A 189 7.19 -20.37 -4.67
CA ARG A 189 7.06 -19.81 -6.01
C ARG A 189 6.63 -20.92 -6.94
N ASP A 190 5.65 -20.65 -7.79
CA ASP A 190 5.34 -21.53 -8.90
C ASP A 190 6.54 -21.50 -9.86
N ARG A 191 7.23 -22.61 -9.99
CA ARG A 191 8.35 -22.75 -10.91
C ARG A 191 7.79 -23.16 -12.26
N SER A 192 7.30 -22.19 -13.02
CA SER A 192 7.09 -22.37 -14.47
C SER A 192 8.40 -22.16 -15.21
#